data_3a8cd75fcfa4d9c7bf06faea89fe9813
#
_entry.id   3a8cd75fcfa4d9c7bf06faea89fe9813
#
_cell.length_a   1.000
_cell.length_b   1.000
_cell.length_c   1.000
_cell.angle_alpha   90.00
_cell.angle_beta   90.00
_cell.angle_gamma   90.00
#
_symmetry.space_group_name_H-M   'P 1'
#
loop_
_entity.id
_entity.type
_entity.pdbx_description
1 polymer ?
#
loop_
_entity_poly.entity_id
_entity_poly.type
_entity_poly.pdbx_seq_one_letter_code
_entity_poly.pdbx_strand_id
1 'polypeptide(L)'
;MAADETTLYLVHVDADVTRHPDPSPDLLELAPGLYLTESSRTRSQVYHVLKRRFEPRRLLVAPLAGDPKFKGMRPGALAWLRARRGGGRR
;
A
#
# COMPACT_ATOMS: atom_id res chain seq x y z
N MET A 1 -8.27 20.97 1.19
CA MET A 1 -6.94 21.33 1.64
C MET A 1 -5.95 20.35 1.07
N ALA A 2 -4.91 20.89 0.52
CA ALA A 2 -3.89 20.03 -0.08
C ALA A 2 -3.28 19.08 0.94
N ALA A 3 -3.22 19.48 2.20
CA ALA A 3 -2.62 18.66 3.24
C ALA A 3 -3.35 17.35 3.44
N ASP A 4 -4.60 17.27 3.01
CA ASP A 4 -5.39 16.06 3.20
C ASP A 4 -5.33 15.14 2.00
N GLU A 5 -4.63 15.56 0.96
CA GLU A 5 -4.55 14.73 -0.23
C GLU A 5 -3.63 13.56 0.01
N THR A 6 -4.07 12.42 -0.42
CA THR A 6 -3.26 11.20 -0.31
C THR A 6 -3.17 10.54 -1.66
N THR A 7 -2.14 9.75 -1.81
CA THR A 7 -1.93 8.94 -3.00
C THR A 7 -1.95 7.47 -2.60
N LEU A 8 -2.56 6.68 -3.43
CA LEU A 8 -2.55 5.24 -3.26
C LEU A 8 -1.33 4.69 -3.99
N TYR A 9 -0.53 3.91 -3.29
CA TYR A 9 0.68 3.32 -3.86
C TYR A 9 0.56 1.82 -3.91
N LEU A 10 1.04 1.25 -5.02
CA LEU A 10 1.22 -0.18 -5.12
C LEU A 10 2.66 -0.49 -4.72
N VAL A 11 2.83 -1.45 -3.84
CA VAL A 11 4.13 -1.78 -3.28
C VAL A 11 4.40 -3.27 -3.46
N HIS A 12 5.56 -3.60 -4.00
CA HIS A 12 6.02 -4.98 -4.06
C HIS A 12 7.30 -5.07 -3.26
N VAL A 13 7.36 -6.03 -2.36
CA VAL A 13 8.51 -6.24 -1.49
C VAL A 13 8.98 -7.68 -1.63
N ASP A 14 10.26 -7.83 -1.96
CA ASP A 14 10.90 -9.15 -1.99
C ASP A 14 11.85 -9.18 -0.80
N ALA A 15 11.37 -9.69 0.31
CA ALA A 15 12.12 -9.71 1.55
C ALA A 15 12.08 -11.11 2.15
N ASP A 16 12.91 -11.29 3.18
CA ASP A 16 12.92 -12.55 3.90
C ASP A 16 11.53 -12.79 4.50
N VAL A 17 11.04 -14.00 4.31
CA VAL A 17 9.69 -14.34 4.78
C VAL A 17 9.55 -14.25 6.30
N THR A 18 10.66 -14.27 7.02
CA THR A 18 10.60 -14.12 8.46
C THR A 18 10.40 -12.69 8.91
N ARG A 19 10.52 -11.74 7.98
CA ARG A 19 10.35 -10.35 8.31
C ARG A 19 9.01 -9.86 7.78
N HIS A 20 8.01 -9.99 8.61
CA HIS A 20 6.71 -9.48 8.27
C HIS A 20 6.54 -8.10 8.91
N PRO A 21 5.96 -7.17 8.21
CA PRO A 21 5.69 -5.88 8.83
C PRO A 21 4.63 -6.05 9.88
N ASP A 22 4.69 -5.21 10.88
CA ASP A 22 3.59 -5.15 11.80
C ASP A 22 2.35 -4.70 11.05
N PRO A 23 1.19 -5.25 11.37
CA PRO A 23 -0.03 -4.77 10.75
C PRO A 23 -0.18 -3.28 10.95
N SER A 24 -0.57 -2.61 9.90
CA SER A 24 -0.75 -1.16 9.94
C SER A 24 -2.05 -0.82 9.25
N PRO A 25 -2.82 0.12 9.78
CA PRO A 25 -4.06 0.51 9.10
C PRO A 25 -3.81 1.06 7.70
N ASP A 26 -2.59 1.54 7.46
CA ASP A 26 -2.28 2.18 6.19
C ASP A 26 -1.61 1.26 5.19
N LEU A 27 -1.27 0.05 5.59
CA LEU A 27 -0.57 -0.88 4.71
C LEU A 27 -1.38 -2.16 4.62
N LEU A 28 -1.93 -2.40 3.46
CA LEU A 28 -2.79 -3.56 3.21
C LEU A 28 -2.05 -4.60 2.40
N GLU A 29 -1.98 -5.80 2.89
CA GLU A 29 -1.41 -6.90 2.13
C GLU A 29 -2.47 -7.47 1.18
N LEU A 30 -2.16 -7.47 -0.11
CA LEU A 30 -3.05 -8.07 -1.12
C LEU A 30 -2.71 -9.55 -1.33
N ALA A 31 -1.43 -9.84 -1.31
CA ALA A 31 -0.89 -11.18 -1.49
C ALA A 31 0.50 -11.14 -0.90
N PRO A 32 1.15 -12.28 -0.69
CA PRO A 32 2.50 -12.25 -0.13
C PRO A 32 3.42 -11.34 -0.93
N GLY A 33 3.99 -10.35 -0.26
CA GLY A 33 4.90 -9.40 -0.88
C GLY A 33 4.25 -8.28 -1.66
N LEU A 34 2.92 -8.27 -1.75
CA LEU A 34 2.22 -7.27 -2.54
C LEU A 34 1.27 -6.49 -1.65
N TYR A 35 1.43 -5.17 -1.63
CA TYR A 35 0.71 -4.32 -0.71
C TYR A 35 0.12 -3.10 -1.41
N LEU A 36 -0.91 -2.54 -0.80
CA LEU A 36 -1.36 -1.18 -1.10
C LEU A 36 -1.15 -0.34 0.14
N THR A 37 -0.77 0.90 -0.06
CA THR A 37 -0.71 1.87 1.02
C THR A 37 -1.21 3.22 0.54
N GLU A 38 -1.93 3.91 1.39
CA GLU A 38 -2.38 5.26 1.10
C GLU A 38 -1.61 6.21 2.00
N SER A 39 -1.04 7.25 1.42
CA SER A 39 -0.16 8.13 2.17
C SER A 39 -0.16 9.53 1.57
N SER A 40 0.02 10.52 2.43
CA SER A 40 0.25 11.88 1.98
C SER A 40 1.73 12.13 1.67
N ARG A 41 2.57 11.15 1.93
CA ARG A 41 4.00 11.26 1.63
C ARG A 41 4.24 11.12 0.14
N THR A 42 5.36 11.64 -0.31
CA THR A 42 5.77 11.47 -1.71
C THR A 42 6.20 10.03 -1.94
N ARG A 43 6.27 9.67 -3.22
CA ARG A 43 6.74 8.34 -3.61
C ARG A 43 8.10 8.04 -3.01
N SER A 44 9.00 9.00 -3.06
CA SER A 44 10.35 8.81 -2.53
C SER A 44 10.34 8.59 -1.02
N GLN A 45 9.51 9.33 -0.32
CA GLN A 45 9.40 9.17 1.13
C GLN A 45 8.84 7.81 1.51
N VAL A 46 7.82 7.37 0.79
CA VAL A 46 7.24 6.04 1.01
C VAL A 46 8.30 4.97 0.76
N TYR A 47 9.04 5.12 -0.34
CA TYR A 47 10.09 4.19 -0.69
C TYR A 47 11.12 4.07 0.45
N HIS A 48 11.59 5.18 0.96
CA HIS A 48 12.63 5.14 2.00
C HIS A 48 12.11 4.56 3.32
N VAL A 49 10.88 4.85 3.68
CA VAL A 49 10.28 4.29 4.88
C VAL A 49 10.21 2.77 4.78
N LEU A 50 9.73 2.28 3.65
CA LEU A 50 9.57 0.84 3.46
C LEU A 50 10.91 0.13 3.32
N LYS A 51 11.87 0.79 2.70
CA LYS A 51 13.20 0.24 2.58
C LYS A 51 13.82 -0.02 3.95
N ARG A 52 13.67 0.92 4.87
CA ARG A 52 14.18 0.73 6.23
C ARG A 52 13.40 -0.30 7.01
N ARG A 53 12.09 -0.36 6.76
CA ARG A 53 11.22 -1.22 7.54
C ARG A 53 11.38 -2.69 7.19
N PHE A 54 11.44 -2.98 5.88
CA PHE A 54 11.51 -4.36 5.40
C PHE A 54 12.92 -4.84 5.12
N GLU A 55 13.84 -3.93 4.84
CA GLU A 55 15.18 -4.27 4.37
C GLU A 55 15.12 -5.27 3.22
N PRO A 56 14.36 -4.94 2.17
CA PRO A 56 14.10 -5.91 1.12
C PRO A 56 15.24 -6.01 0.13
N ARG A 57 15.29 -7.15 -0.57
CA ARG A 57 16.20 -7.28 -1.69
C ARG A 57 15.67 -6.52 -2.90
N ARG A 58 14.36 -6.49 -3.04
CA ARG A 58 13.72 -5.75 -4.11
C ARG A 58 12.55 -4.99 -3.55
N LEU A 59 12.36 -3.78 -4.03
CA LEU A 59 11.27 -2.94 -3.57
C LEU A 59 10.77 -2.11 -4.73
N LEU A 60 9.48 -2.17 -4.97
CA LEU A 60 8.81 -1.34 -5.96
C LEU A 60 7.75 -0.51 -5.26
N VAL A 61 7.75 0.78 -5.52
CA VAL A 61 6.71 1.68 -5.04
C VAL A 61 6.22 2.48 -6.24
N ALA A 62 4.95 2.34 -6.57
CA ALA A 62 4.37 2.99 -7.74
C ALA A 62 3.08 3.69 -7.36
N PRO A 63 2.96 4.98 -7.66
CA PRO A 63 1.69 5.67 -7.42
C PRO A 63 0.65 5.21 -8.43
N LEU A 64 -0.58 5.12 -7.98
CA LEU A 64 -1.68 4.74 -8.83
C LEU A 64 -2.52 5.96 -9.16
N ALA A 65 -2.87 6.10 -10.43
CA ALA A 65 -3.67 7.24 -10.87
C ALA A 65 -5.13 7.08 -10.48
N GLY A 66 -5.56 5.87 -10.25
CA GLY A 66 -6.94 5.60 -9.85
C GLY A 66 -7.00 4.32 -9.04
N ASP A 67 -8.19 3.93 -8.68
CA ASP A 67 -8.36 2.75 -7.87
C ASP A 67 -8.08 1.49 -8.69
N PRO A 68 -7.33 0.55 -8.14
CA PRO A 68 -7.08 -0.70 -8.85
C PRO A 68 -8.30 -1.60 -8.79
N LYS A 69 -8.42 -2.46 -9.77
CA LYS A 69 -9.35 -3.57 -9.73
C LYS A 69 -8.57 -4.83 -9.48
N PHE A 70 -9.11 -5.70 -8.66
CA PHE A 70 -8.44 -6.97 -8.40
C PHE A 70 -9.44 -8.04 -8.04
N LYS A 71 -8.97 -9.26 -8.15
CA LYS A 71 -9.75 -10.45 -7.85
C LYS A 71 -8.80 -11.45 -7.24
N GLY A 72 -9.28 -12.20 -6.27
CA GLY A 72 -8.47 -13.26 -5.67
C GLY A 72 -7.43 -12.77 -4.70
N MET A 73 -7.53 -11.52 -4.28
CA MET A 73 -6.63 -10.98 -3.30
C MET A 73 -7.10 -11.32 -1.89
N ARG A 74 -6.32 -10.88 -0.91
CA ARG A 74 -6.61 -11.17 0.48
C ARG A 74 -8.03 -10.75 0.84
N PRO A 75 -8.77 -11.58 1.59
CA PRO A 75 -10.11 -11.19 2.04
C PRO A 75 -10.08 -9.86 2.78
N GLY A 76 -11.07 -9.03 2.51
CA GLY A 76 -11.15 -7.72 3.13
C GLY A 76 -10.44 -6.60 2.39
N ALA A 77 -9.66 -6.95 1.37
CA ALA A 77 -8.89 -5.94 0.64
C ALA A 77 -9.78 -4.93 -0.06
N LEU A 78 -10.84 -5.39 -0.68
CA LEU A 78 -11.74 -4.49 -1.40
C LEU A 78 -12.47 -3.55 -0.44
N ALA A 79 -12.89 -4.07 0.70
CA ALA A 79 -13.55 -3.24 1.70
C ALA A 79 -12.62 -2.18 2.25
N TRP A 80 -11.35 -2.55 2.47
CA TRP A 80 -10.34 -1.61 2.91
C TRP A 80 -10.20 -0.46 1.90
N LEU A 81 -10.11 -0.83 0.63
CA LEU A 81 -9.92 0.16 -0.43
C LEU A 81 -11.10 1.12 -0.51
N ARG A 82 -12.31 0.57 -0.47
CA ARG A 82 -13.51 1.39 -0.55
C ARG A 82 -13.62 2.35 0.62
N ALA A 83 -13.25 1.90 1.81
CA ALA A 83 -13.31 2.75 2.98
C ALA A 83 -12.36 3.92 2.87
N ARG A 84 -11.17 3.66 2.31
CA ARG A 84 -10.17 4.71 2.23
C ARG A 84 -10.39 5.66 1.07
N ARG A 85 -11.00 5.17 0.00
CA ARG A 85 -11.17 5.99 -1.18
C ARG A 85 -12.51 6.70 -1.22
N GLY A 86 -13.09 6.92 -0.06
CA GLY A 86 -14.36 7.61 0.00
C GLY A 86 -15.48 6.78 -0.59
N GLY A 87 -15.51 5.55 -0.21
CA GLY A 87 -16.35 4.55 -0.82
C GLY A 87 -17.80 4.89 -0.92
N GLY A 88 -18.23 5.89 -0.24
CA GLY A 88 -19.62 6.33 -0.35
C GLY A 88 -19.92 7.17 -1.56
N ARG A 89 -18.91 7.47 -2.31
CA ARG A 89 -19.13 8.28 -3.43
C ARG A 89 -19.56 7.55 -4.53
N ARG A 90 -19.86 7.51 -4.79
CA ARG A 90 -20.08 6.92 -5.63
C ARG A 90 -20.12 6.84 -6.44
#